data_5f5e3c2643d30db2a71485c31f8b9d7f
#
_entry.id   5f5e3c2643d30db2a71485c31f8b9d7f
#
_cell.length_a   1.000
_cell.length_b   1.000
_cell.length_c   1.000
_cell.angle_alpha   90.00
_cell.angle_beta   90.00
_cell.angle_gamma   90.00
#
_symmetry.space_group_name_H-M   'P 1'
#
loop_
_entity.id
_entity.type
_entity.pdbx_description
1 polymer ?
#
loop_
_entity_poly.entity_id
_entity_poly.type
_entity_poly.pdbx_seq_one_letter_code
_entity_poly.pdbx_strand_id
1 'polypeptide(L)'
;EVLKEDGKTEYKYSVNEENVSGYDSNVVESEETDAAGDGGKVKVFTITNTKTETGSLKVSKTVEGNGADRNKAFKFKVELKNGGNPVSGVYPLDGTAGSKTGTIVFDENGMASFELPDGESIVITGLPVGADYTVTENAYKNYKPSDNGKYNGKIETGKTGEISVVNTYDEKYDISVSKTVK
;
A
#
# COMPACT_ATOMS: atom_id res chain seq x y z
N GLU A 1 38.00 21.64 19.15
CA GLU A 1 38.38 20.39 18.44
C GLU A 1 38.96 19.41 19.43
N VAL A 2 38.34 18.21 19.55
CA VAL A 2 38.91 17.12 20.39
C VAL A 2 39.73 16.26 19.44
N LEU A 3 41.05 16.34 19.57
CA LEU A 3 41.97 15.52 18.78
C LEU A 3 42.18 14.16 19.45
N LYS A 4 42.43 13.13 18.65
CA LYS A 4 42.88 11.82 19.13
C LYS A 4 44.26 11.96 19.84
N GLU A 5 44.69 10.92 20.54
CA GLU A 5 45.99 10.89 21.20
C GLU A 5 47.20 11.21 20.29
N ASP A 6 47.04 11.05 18.97
CA ASP A 6 48.05 11.41 17.96
C ASP A 6 48.22 12.92 17.76
N GLY A 7 47.33 13.74 18.36
CA GLY A 7 47.36 15.21 18.26
C GLY A 7 47.09 15.77 16.85
N LYS A 8 46.65 14.93 15.89
CA LYS A 8 46.46 15.29 14.48
C LYS A 8 45.11 14.87 13.91
N THR A 9 44.50 13.84 14.44
CA THR A 9 43.28 13.26 13.91
C THR A 9 42.06 13.74 14.75
N GLU A 10 41.09 14.36 14.11
CA GLU A 10 39.84 14.74 14.77
C GLU A 10 38.95 13.52 15.01
N TYR A 11 38.20 13.54 16.14
CA TYR A 11 37.11 12.62 16.33
C TYR A 11 35.94 12.98 15.41
N LYS A 12 35.43 12.00 14.66
CA LYS A 12 34.18 12.14 13.92
C LYS A 12 33.05 11.51 14.74
N TYR A 13 32.01 12.28 14.95
CA TYR A 13 30.82 11.84 15.64
C TYR A 13 29.70 11.66 14.61
N SER A 14 28.86 10.65 14.80
CA SER A 14 27.62 10.44 14.06
C SER A 14 26.55 10.02 15.05
N VAL A 15 25.33 10.47 14.82
CA VAL A 15 24.15 10.07 15.58
C VAL A 15 23.15 9.45 14.61
N ASN A 16 22.70 8.25 14.93
CA ASN A 16 21.61 7.58 14.22
C ASN A 16 20.52 7.28 15.24
N GLU A 17 19.27 7.53 14.85
CA GLU A 17 18.11 7.10 15.61
C GLU A 17 17.65 5.73 15.11
N GLU A 18 17.20 4.86 15.99
CA GLU A 18 16.49 3.64 15.61
C GLU A 18 15.14 4.02 14.98
N ASN A 19 14.76 3.31 13.91
CA ASN A 19 13.54 3.60 13.18
C ASN A 19 12.30 3.46 14.07
N VAL A 20 11.54 4.55 14.23
CA VAL A 20 10.28 4.57 14.96
C VAL A 20 9.13 4.44 13.96
N SER A 21 8.34 3.37 14.09
CA SER A 21 7.21 3.12 13.19
C SER A 21 6.23 4.29 13.15
N GLY A 22 5.87 4.77 11.95
CA GLY A 22 4.96 5.89 11.74
C GLY A 22 5.59 7.28 11.86
N TYR A 23 6.93 7.34 11.89
CA TYR A 23 7.68 8.60 11.88
C TYR A 23 8.85 8.53 10.89
N ASP A 24 9.08 9.65 10.21
CA ASP A 24 10.28 9.91 9.41
C ASP A 24 11.25 10.72 10.28
N SER A 25 12.48 10.21 10.44
CA SER A 25 13.54 10.88 11.22
C SER A 25 14.46 11.67 10.30
N ASN A 26 14.79 12.88 10.71
CA ASN A 26 15.80 13.72 10.08
C ASN A 26 16.81 14.17 11.12
N VAL A 27 18.11 13.96 10.85
CA VAL A 27 19.21 14.39 11.70
C VAL A 27 19.98 15.52 11.05
N VAL A 28 20.04 16.67 11.69
CA VAL A 28 20.78 17.83 11.24
C VAL A 28 21.94 18.09 12.20
N GLU A 29 23.19 18.17 11.67
CA GLU A 29 24.38 18.57 12.42
C GLU A 29 24.59 20.08 12.27
N SER A 30 24.85 20.75 13.39
CA SER A 30 25.24 22.16 13.44
C SER A 30 26.40 22.36 14.42
N GLU A 31 27.11 23.49 14.30
CA GLU A 31 28.11 23.94 15.28
C GLU A 31 27.58 25.17 15.99
N GLU A 32 27.64 25.15 17.31
CA GLU A 32 27.27 26.29 18.17
C GLU A 32 28.46 26.68 19.05
N THR A 33 28.47 27.95 19.52
CA THR A 33 29.42 28.38 20.51
C THR A 33 28.97 27.92 21.90
N ASP A 34 29.88 27.34 22.67
CA ASP A 34 29.56 26.91 24.04
C ASP A 34 29.09 28.09 24.90
N ALA A 35 27.95 27.91 25.56
CA ALA A 35 27.33 28.88 26.46
C ALA A 35 28.18 29.14 27.73
N ALA A 36 29.15 28.30 28.04
CA ALA A 36 30.08 28.48 29.14
C ALA A 36 31.09 29.63 28.94
N GLY A 37 31.20 30.21 27.74
CA GLY A 37 31.90 31.45 27.45
C GLY A 37 33.43 31.33 27.28
N ASP A 38 33.98 30.12 27.18
CA ASP A 38 35.39 29.87 26.87
C ASP A 38 35.72 29.91 25.36
N GLY A 39 34.71 30.13 24.52
CA GLY A 39 34.83 30.17 23.07
C GLY A 39 34.94 28.79 22.40
N GLY A 40 34.68 27.72 23.17
CA GLY A 40 34.61 26.36 22.64
C GLY A 40 33.48 26.19 21.61
N LYS A 41 33.66 25.28 20.65
CA LYS A 41 32.63 24.88 19.69
C LYS A 41 31.99 23.58 20.11
N VAL A 42 30.67 23.53 20.08
CA VAL A 42 29.88 22.34 20.38
C VAL A 42 29.23 21.86 19.09
N LYS A 43 29.36 20.57 18.78
CA LYS A 43 28.57 19.94 17.71
C LYS A 43 27.20 19.56 18.26
N VAL A 44 26.18 20.09 17.63
CA VAL A 44 24.77 19.82 18.00
C VAL A 44 24.14 18.96 16.93
N PHE A 45 23.56 17.83 17.31
CA PHE A 45 22.76 16.97 16.46
C PHE A 45 21.29 17.16 16.83
N THR A 46 20.54 17.80 15.95
CA THR A 46 19.09 17.93 16.12
C THR A 46 18.39 16.80 15.42
N ILE A 47 17.66 15.98 16.16
CA ILE A 47 16.83 14.89 15.61
C ILE A 47 15.41 15.39 15.59
N THR A 48 14.77 15.33 14.41
CA THR A 48 13.36 15.70 14.24
C THR A 48 12.58 14.52 13.70
N ASN A 49 11.59 14.09 14.46
CA ASN A 49 10.64 13.04 14.06
C ASN A 49 9.35 13.68 13.53
N THR A 50 9.07 13.43 12.26
CA THR A 50 7.82 13.87 11.62
C THR A 50 6.90 12.68 11.47
N LYS A 51 5.67 12.79 12.00
CA LYS A 51 4.67 11.73 11.85
C LYS A 51 4.33 11.51 10.37
N THR A 52 4.47 10.27 9.92
CA THR A 52 4.09 9.88 8.56
C THR A 52 2.58 9.80 8.45
N GLU A 53 1.98 10.63 7.61
CA GLU A 53 0.55 10.60 7.32
C GLU A 53 0.22 9.41 6.44
N THR A 54 -0.83 8.65 6.81
CA THR A 54 -1.27 7.47 6.06
C THR A 54 -2.77 7.48 5.80
N GLY A 55 -3.18 6.70 4.80
CA GLY A 55 -4.56 6.37 4.51
C GLY A 55 -4.74 4.88 4.30
N SER A 56 -5.92 4.49 3.84
CA SER A 56 -6.29 3.08 3.63
C SER A 56 -6.99 2.88 2.29
N LEU A 57 -7.01 1.64 1.80
CA LEU A 57 -7.73 1.22 0.61
C LEU A 57 -8.55 -0.02 0.93
N LYS A 58 -9.87 0.06 0.72
CA LYS A 58 -10.81 -1.06 0.81
C LYS A 58 -11.22 -1.52 -0.60
N VAL A 59 -11.17 -2.82 -0.82
CA VAL A 59 -11.73 -3.45 -2.02
C VAL A 59 -12.71 -4.52 -1.58
N SER A 60 -13.96 -4.44 -2.04
CA SER A 60 -15.03 -5.40 -1.76
C SER A 60 -15.51 -6.07 -3.05
N LYS A 61 -15.93 -7.33 -2.93
CA LYS A 61 -16.40 -8.15 -4.04
C LYS A 61 -17.84 -8.57 -3.85
N THR A 62 -18.64 -8.42 -4.91
CA THR A 62 -20.00 -8.95 -5.01
C THR A 62 -20.15 -9.71 -6.33
N VAL A 63 -20.88 -10.82 -6.31
CA VAL A 63 -21.20 -11.62 -7.49
C VAL A 63 -22.71 -11.70 -7.64
N GLU A 64 -23.22 -11.35 -8.82
CA GLU A 64 -24.63 -11.33 -9.16
C GLU A 64 -24.93 -12.27 -10.33
N GLY A 65 -26.21 -12.60 -10.53
CA GLY A 65 -26.72 -13.42 -11.63
C GLY A 65 -27.08 -14.83 -11.19
N ASN A 66 -28.01 -15.42 -11.93
CA ASN A 66 -28.45 -16.79 -11.71
C ASN A 66 -27.38 -17.78 -12.19
N GLY A 67 -27.13 -18.84 -11.40
CA GLY A 67 -26.10 -19.83 -11.72
C GLY A 67 -24.67 -19.37 -11.43
N ALA A 68 -24.46 -18.19 -10.90
CA ALA A 68 -23.14 -17.71 -10.50
C ALA A 68 -22.53 -18.55 -9.38
N ASP A 69 -21.28 -18.96 -9.54
CA ASP A 69 -20.51 -19.59 -8.47
C ASP A 69 -20.03 -18.51 -7.49
N ARG A 70 -20.69 -18.42 -6.32
CA ARG A 70 -20.36 -17.43 -5.28
C ARG A 70 -19.13 -17.81 -4.47
N ASN A 71 -18.68 -19.07 -4.52
CA ASN A 71 -17.44 -19.51 -3.87
C ASN A 71 -16.20 -19.29 -4.75
N LYS A 72 -16.42 -18.89 -6.00
CA LYS A 72 -15.32 -18.60 -6.92
C LYS A 72 -14.51 -17.43 -6.41
N ALA A 73 -13.19 -17.62 -6.22
CA ALA A 73 -12.26 -16.56 -5.91
C ALA A 73 -11.86 -15.79 -7.19
N PHE A 74 -11.98 -14.48 -7.13
CA PHE A 74 -11.59 -13.55 -8.21
C PHE A 74 -10.26 -12.91 -7.84
N LYS A 75 -9.29 -12.98 -8.74
CA LYS A 75 -7.95 -12.47 -8.53
C LYS A 75 -7.85 -11.00 -8.92
N PHE A 76 -7.30 -10.22 -8.02
CA PHE A 76 -7.02 -8.80 -8.16
C PHE A 76 -5.52 -8.53 -8.16
N LYS A 77 -5.13 -7.47 -8.86
CA LYS A 77 -3.83 -6.84 -8.76
C LYS A 77 -4.02 -5.41 -8.29
N VAL A 78 -3.15 -4.96 -7.39
CA VAL A 78 -3.06 -3.55 -6.96
C VAL A 78 -1.68 -3.05 -7.35
N GLU A 79 -1.63 -1.89 -7.99
CA GLU A 79 -0.42 -1.11 -8.23
C GLU A 79 -0.48 0.15 -7.36
N LEU A 80 0.62 0.46 -6.68
CA LEU A 80 0.81 1.70 -5.92
C LEU A 80 2.00 2.49 -6.46
N LYS A 81 1.80 3.79 -6.68
CA LYS A 81 2.84 4.74 -7.10
C LYS A 81 2.72 6.05 -6.35
N ASN A 82 3.83 6.62 -5.92
CA ASN A 82 3.87 7.97 -5.33
C ASN A 82 4.81 8.85 -6.16
N GLY A 83 4.27 9.92 -6.73
CA GLY A 83 5.02 10.77 -7.65
C GLY A 83 5.58 10.03 -8.86
N GLY A 84 4.88 8.98 -9.33
CA GLY A 84 5.30 8.11 -10.43
C GLY A 84 6.26 6.98 -10.04
N ASN A 85 6.81 6.97 -8.84
CA ASN A 85 7.71 5.92 -8.34
C ASN A 85 6.91 4.78 -7.70
N PRO A 86 7.32 3.50 -7.88
CA PRO A 86 6.70 2.38 -7.20
C PRO A 86 6.75 2.53 -5.68
N VAL A 87 5.66 2.14 -5.00
CA VAL A 87 5.59 2.05 -3.55
C VAL A 87 5.66 0.58 -3.15
N SER A 88 6.79 0.14 -2.60
CA SER A 88 7.00 -1.22 -2.11
C SER A 88 6.89 -1.29 -0.59
N GLY A 89 6.73 -2.50 -0.05
CA GLY A 89 6.71 -2.72 1.39
C GLY A 89 5.67 -3.71 1.84
N VAL A 90 5.61 -3.92 3.16
CA VAL A 90 4.64 -4.79 3.84
C VAL A 90 3.62 -3.93 4.55
N TYR A 91 2.34 -4.11 4.24
CA TYR A 91 1.25 -3.30 4.77
C TYR A 91 0.26 -4.18 5.54
N PRO A 92 -0.23 -3.72 6.71
CA PRO A 92 -1.22 -4.44 7.48
C PRO A 92 -2.57 -4.50 6.75
N LEU A 93 -3.28 -5.61 6.98
CA LEU A 93 -4.69 -5.74 6.64
C LEU A 93 -5.52 -5.51 7.90
N ASP A 94 -6.50 -4.62 7.79
CA ASP A 94 -7.48 -4.42 8.85
C ASP A 94 -8.48 -5.59 8.81
N GLY A 95 -8.38 -6.49 9.78
CA GLY A 95 -9.24 -7.67 9.92
C GLY A 95 -10.65 -7.36 10.44
N THR A 96 -11.24 -6.19 10.15
CA THR A 96 -12.63 -5.90 10.50
C THR A 96 -13.59 -6.88 9.84
N ALA A 97 -14.79 -7.06 10.41
CA ALA A 97 -15.77 -8.09 10.04
C ALA A 97 -15.98 -8.19 8.51
N GLY A 98 -15.76 -9.37 7.96
CA GLY A 98 -15.85 -9.65 6.51
C GLY A 98 -14.62 -9.25 5.68
N SER A 99 -13.53 -8.82 6.33
CA SER A 99 -12.27 -8.48 5.68
C SER A 99 -11.17 -9.49 5.98
N LYS A 100 -10.19 -9.63 5.07
CA LYS A 100 -9.01 -10.46 5.27
C LYS A 100 -8.09 -9.87 6.35
N THR A 101 -7.45 -10.76 7.11
CA THR A 101 -6.46 -10.41 8.14
C THR A 101 -5.03 -10.69 7.68
N GLY A 102 -4.04 -10.12 8.37
CA GLY A 102 -2.62 -10.36 8.12
C GLY A 102 -1.92 -9.19 7.47
N THR A 103 -1.11 -9.46 6.46
CA THR A 103 -0.35 -8.44 5.72
C THR A 103 -0.42 -8.69 4.23
N ILE A 104 -0.20 -7.64 3.44
CA ILE A 104 0.00 -7.69 2.00
C ILE A 104 1.37 -7.12 1.66
N VAL A 105 2.07 -7.73 0.70
CA VAL A 105 3.40 -7.31 0.27
C VAL A 105 3.30 -6.69 -1.12
N PHE A 106 3.73 -5.44 -1.24
CA PHE A 106 3.98 -4.80 -2.52
C PHE A 106 5.44 -4.99 -2.90
N ASP A 107 5.67 -5.55 -4.08
CA ASP A 107 7.00 -5.80 -4.62
C ASP A 107 7.75 -4.51 -5.01
N GLU A 108 8.97 -4.65 -5.53
CA GLU A 108 9.81 -3.53 -5.98
C GLU A 108 9.19 -2.70 -7.12
N ASN A 109 8.20 -3.26 -7.82
CA ASN A 109 7.44 -2.57 -8.87
C ASN A 109 6.17 -1.91 -8.32
N GLY A 110 5.93 -1.97 -7.01
CA GLY A 110 4.73 -1.47 -6.36
C GLY A 110 3.49 -2.33 -6.62
N MET A 111 3.66 -3.64 -6.88
CA MET A 111 2.59 -4.54 -7.24
C MET A 111 2.27 -5.53 -6.11
N ALA A 112 0.99 -5.72 -5.84
CA ALA A 112 0.48 -6.78 -4.97
C ALA A 112 -0.68 -7.52 -5.62
N SER A 113 -1.01 -8.71 -5.10
CA SER A 113 -2.14 -9.51 -5.57
C SER A 113 -2.90 -10.14 -4.40
N PHE A 114 -4.21 -10.25 -4.54
CA PHE A 114 -5.09 -10.95 -3.60
C PHE A 114 -6.29 -11.55 -4.33
N GLU A 115 -7.07 -12.34 -3.63
CA GLU A 115 -8.28 -12.99 -4.16
C GLU A 115 -9.45 -12.76 -3.21
N LEU A 116 -10.63 -12.46 -3.79
CA LEU A 116 -11.88 -12.27 -3.06
C LEU A 116 -13.00 -13.09 -3.71
N PRO A 117 -13.69 -13.96 -2.98
CA PRO A 117 -14.98 -14.51 -3.38
C PRO A 117 -16.11 -13.49 -3.13
N ASP A 118 -17.34 -13.89 -3.43
CA ASP A 118 -18.55 -13.09 -3.15
C ASP A 118 -18.68 -12.74 -1.66
N GLY A 119 -19.01 -11.49 -1.36
CA GLY A 119 -19.24 -10.97 -0.02
C GLY A 119 -17.97 -10.69 0.80
N GLU A 120 -16.77 -11.00 0.29
CA GLU A 120 -15.52 -10.68 0.97
C GLU A 120 -14.94 -9.31 0.60
N SER A 121 -14.07 -8.82 1.48
CA SER A 121 -13.32 -7.59 1.27
C SER A 121 -11.88 -7.71 1.79
N ILE A 122 -11.04 -6.74 1.40
CA ILE A 122 -9.71 -6.50 1.95
C ILE A 122 -9.61 -5.01 2.27
N VAL A 123 -9.01 -4.68 3.42
CA VAL A 123 -8.68 -3.30 3.79
C VAL A 123 -7.19 -3.21 4.06
N ILE A 124 -6.48 -2.50 3.20
CA ILE A 124 -5.03 -2.26 3.30
C ILE A 124 -4.84 -0.95 4.04
N THR A 125 -4.12 -0.97 5.15
CA THR A 125 -3.88 0.21 6.00
C THR A 125 -2.43 0.66 5.98
N GLY A 126 -2.17 1.89 6.45
CA GLY A 126 -0.80 2.42 6.52
C GLY A 126 -0.21 2.83 5.18
N LEU A 127 -1.05 2.99 4.15
CA LEU A 127 -0.60 3.40 2.82
C LEU A 127 -0.14 4.86 2.81
N PRO A 128 0.96 5.22 2.10
CA PRO A 128 1.47 6.58 2.07
C PRO A 128 0.48 7.52 1.38
N VAL A 129 0.25 8.68 2.02
CA VAL A 129 -0.60 9.74 1.48
C VAL A 129 -0.03 10.28 0.17
N GLY A 130 -0.91 10.59 -0.77
CA GLY A 130 -0.54 11.05 -2.10
C GLY A 130 -0.21 9.93 -3.09
N ALA A 131 -0.10 8.67 -2.65
CA ALA A 131 0.08 7.57 -3.57
C ALA A 131 -1.18 7.36 -4.44
N ASP A 132 -0.96 7.19 -5.74
CA ASP A 132 -1.97 6.76 -6.69
C ASP A 132 -2.08 5.24 -6.65
N TYR A 133 -3.31 4.73 -6.68
CA TYR A 133 -3.54 3.30 -6.78
C TYR A 133 -4.30 2.94 -8.05
N THR A 134 -4.00 1.76 -8.59
CA THR A 134 -4.79 1.11 -9.63
C THR A 134 -5.12 -0.31 -9.19
N VAL A 135 -6.41 -0.64 -9.09
CA VAL A 135 -6.88 -2.00 -8.83
C VAL A 135 -7.44 -2.58 -10.12
N THR A 136 -7.01 -3.79 -10.45
CA THR A 136 -7.45 -4.49 -11.67
C THR A 136 -7.89 -5.90 -11.31
N GLU A 137 -9.10 -6.28 -11.72
CA GLU A 137 -9.58 -7.66 -11.65
C GLU A 137 -9.17 -8.43 -12.90
N ASN A 138 -8.78 -9.69 -12.74
CA ASN A 138 -8.55 -10.56 -13.90
C ASN A 138 -9.87 -10.89 -14.60
N ALA A 139 -9.83 -11.03 -15.93
CA ALA A 139 -10.99 -11.44 -16.70
C ALA A 139 -11.37 -12.91 -16.45
N TYR A 140 -12.66 -13.17 -16.31
CA TYR A 140 -13.22 -14.52 -16.16
C TYR A 140 -14.34 -14.76 -17.16
N LYS A 141 -14.36 -15.97 -17.74
CA LYS A 141 -15.41 -16.36 -18.68
C LYS A 141 -16.78 -16.28 -18.01
N ASN A 142 -17.75 -15.70 -18.70
CA ASN A 142 -19.13 -15.48 -18.25
C ASN A 142 -19.32 -14.52 -17.07
N TYR A 143 -18.26 -13.88 -16.58
CA TYR A 143 -18.35 -12.82 -15.55
C TYR A 143 -17.97 -11.48 -16.15
N LYS A 144 -18.86 -10.51 -16.04
CA LYS A 144 -18.63 -9.14 -16.48
C LYS A 144 -18.45 -8.23 -15.27
N PRO A 145 -17.23 -7.73 -15.02
CA PRO A 145 -17.00 -6.82 -13.90
C PRO A 145 -17.57 -5.43 -14.19
N SER A 146 -17.99 -4.71 -13.13
CA SER A 146 -18.25 -3.27 -13.18
C SER A 146 -16.98 -2.53 -13.62
N ASP A 147 -17.12 -1.34 -14.21
CA ASP A 147 -16.03 -0.48 -14.66
C ASP A 147 -14.90 -1.20 -15.43
N ASN A 148 -15.27 -2.23 -16.21
CA ASN A 148 -14.33 -3.09 -16.94
C ASN A 148 -13.24 -3.72 -16.05
N GLY A 149 -13.47 -3.86 -14.75
CA GLY A 149 -12.55 -4.45 -13.79
C GLY A 149 -11.31 -3.62 -13.49
N LYS A 150 -11.35 -2.30 -13.75
CA LYS A 150 -10.23 -1.40 -13.49
C LYS A 150 -10.68 -0.15 -12.75
N TYR A 151 -10.05 0.11 -11.60
CA TYR A 151 -10.39 1.18 -10.66
C TYR A 151 -9.13 1.95 -10.29
N ASN A 152 -9.22 3.29 -10.21
CA ASN A 152 -8.10 4.15 -9.87
C ASN A 152 -8.51 5.15 -8.80
N GLY A 153 -7.54 5.61 -8.02
CA GLY A 153 -7.73 6.67 -7.04
C GLY A 153 -6.42 7.08 -6.39
N LYS A 154 -6.54 7.87 -5.34
CA LYS A 154 -5.41 8.40 -4.57
C LYS A 154 -5.62 8.17 -3.08
N ILE A 155 -4.53 7.86 -2.37
CA ILE A 155 -4.55 7.71 -0.91
C ILE A 155 -4.58 9.09 -0.26
N GLU A 156 -5.59 9.32 0.58
CA GLU A 156 -5.78 10.58 1.30
C GLU A 156 -5.58 10.38 2.81
N THR A 157 -5.09 11.43 3.48
CA THR A 157 -4.81 11.43 4.92
C THR A 157 -6.01 10.99 5.75
N GLY A 158 -5.82 9.93 6.54
CA GLY A 158 -6.80 9.42 7.49
C GLY A 158 -8.10 8.89 6.86
N LYS A 159 -8.15 8.78 5.52
CA LYS A 159 -9.33 8.28 4.81
C LYS A 159 -9.10 6.86 4.29
N THR A 160 -10.21 6.15 4.09
CA THR A 160 -10.25 4.88 3.38
C THR A 160 -10.86 5.09 1.99
N GLY A 161 -10.07 4.90 0.94
CA GLY A 161 -10.58 4.81 -0.42
C GLY A 161 -11.39 3.52 -0.56
N GLU A 162 -12.59 3.57 -1.14
CA GLU A 162 -13.48 2.41 -1.26
C GLU A 162 -13.71 2.04 -2.73
N ILE A 163 -13.53 0.74 -3.04
CA ILE A 163 -13.83 0.14 -4.34
C ILE A 163 -14.80 -1.01 -4.11
N SER A 164 -15.95 -0.96 -4.79
CA SER A 164 -16.94 -2.03 -4.81
C SER A 164 -16.97 -2.65 -6.21
N VAL A 165 -16.48 -3.88 -6.31
CA VAL A 165 -16.43 -4.63 -7.57
C VAL A 165 -17.58 -5.60 -7.65
N VAL A 166 -18.49 -5.38 -8.63
CA VAL A 166 -19.63 -6.26 -8.87
C VAL A 166 -19.37 -7.05 -10.16
N ASN A 167 -19.40 -8.38 -10.08
CA ASN A 167 -19.40 -9.24 -11.26
C ASN A 167 -20.80 -9.76 -11.55
N THR A 168 -21.32 -9.43 -12.73
CA THR A 168 -22.55 -10.03 -13.21
C THR A 168 -22.23 -11.29 -14.02
N TYR A 169 -22.78 -12.42 -13.58
CA TYR A 169 -22.68 -13.68 -14.33
C TYR A 169 -23.71 -13.71 -15.46
N ASP A 170 -23.24 -13.94 -16.67
CA ASP A 170 -24.06 -14.07 -17.87
C ASP A 170 -23.81 -15.45 -18.50
N GLU A 171 -24.68 -16.39 -18.19
CA GLU A 171 -24.59 -17.74 -18.73
C GLU A 171 -25.07 -17.74 -20.18
N LYS A 172 -24.16 -18.08 -21.08
CA LYS A 172 -24.48 -18.22 -22.51
C LYS A 172 -24.77 -19.68 -22.85
N TYR A 173 -25.94 -19.92 -23.40
CA TYR A 173 -26.34 -21.23 -23.92
C TYR A 173 -26.20 -21.25 -25.43
N ASP A 174 -25.53 -22.28 -25.97
CA ASP A 174 -25.52 -22.60 -27.37
C ASP A 174 -26.72 -23.51 -27.67
N ILE A 175 -27.57 -23.12 -28.61
CA ILE A 175 -28.70 -23.95 -29.07
C ILE A 175 -28.28 -24.65 -30.34
N SER A 176 -28.28 -25.99 -30.35
CA SER A 176 -28.13 -26.78 -31.56
C SER A 176 -29.48 -27.40 -31.95
N VAL A 177 -29.87 -27.24 -33.20
CA VAL A 177 -31.07 -27.86 -33.76
C VAL A 177 -30.64 -28.88 -34.82
N SER A 178 -31.06 -30.15 -34.71
CA SER A 178 -30.86 -31.18 -35.73
C SER A 178 -32.20 -31.64 -36.29
N LYS A 179 -32.29 -31.84 -37.64
CA LYS A 179 -33.45 -32.43 -38.34
C LYS A 179 -33.00 -33.72 -39.00
N THR A 180 -33.69 -34.80 -38.71
CA THR A 180 -33.55 -36.06 -39.41
C THR A 180 -34.79 -36.31 -40.26
N VAL A 181 -34.62 -36.55 -41.55
CA VAL A 181 -35.69 -36.99 -42.48
C VAL A 181 -35.46 -38.47 -42.78
N LYS A 182 -36.46 -39.31 -42.52
CA LYS A 182 -36.45 -40.73 -42.89
C LYS A 182 -37.17 -40.95 -44.20
#